data_db6d55aced235de0ea777ea30034748c
#
_entry.id   db6d55aced235de0ea777ea30034748c
#
_cell.length_a   1.000
_cell.length_b   1.000
_cell.length_c   1.000
_cell.angle_alpha   90.00
_cell.angle_beta   90.00
_cell.angle_gamma   90.00
#
_symmetry.space_group_name_H-M   'P 1'
#
loop_
_entity.id
_entity.type
_entity.pdbx_description
1 polymer ?
#
loop_
_entity_poly.entity_id
_entity_poly.type
_entity_poly.pdbx_seq_one_letter_code
_entity_poly.pdbx_strand_id
1 'polypeptide(L)'
;MALASNPKLVVLDEPSSALDLLTQANLMNVLKRIKHEIKTTFILITHDIGTASELADEVAVMYAGEMIEYNSAEYFYTDAHHPYSQKLMASVPTLREDKELQFIPGQPPSLINPPQGCRFAARCEMKFAKCSIHPNTTQLGDGSTVQCWLHDKTGEVKHA
;
A
#
# COMPACT_ATOMS: atom_id res chain seq x y z
N MET A 1 7.71 20.12 -15.99
CA MET A 1 8.23 19.77 -17.33
C MET A 1 7.81 18.39 -17.82
N ALA A 2 7.58 17.41 -16.93
CA ALA A 2 7.18 16.05 -17.34
C ALA A 2 5.90 15.97 -18.22
N LEU A 3 4.96 16.87 -18.03
CA LEU A 3 3.70 16.92 -18.77
C LEU A 3 3.75 17.68 -20.11
N ALA A 4 4.85 18.39 -20.40
CA ALA A 4 4.93 19.25 -21.59
C ALA A 4 4.88 18.49 -22.93
N SER A 5 5.22 17.20 -22.93
CA SER A 5 5.18 16.32 -24.11
C SER A 5 3.89 15.53 -24.26
N ASN A 6 2.86 15.79 -23.44
CA ASN A 6 1.63 15.00 -23.38
C ASN A 6 1.89 13.48 -23.27
N PRO A 7 2.65 13.02 -22.26
CA PRO A 7 3.00 11.62 -22.13
C PRO A 7 1.77 10.77 -21.77
N LYS A 8 1.77 9.50 -22.16
CA LYS A 8 0.74 8.53 -21.74
C LYS A 8 0.89 8.09 -20.28
N LEU A 9 2.10 8.15 -19.74
CA LEU A 9 2.44 7.74 -18.38
C LEU A 9 3.39 8.75 -17.75
N VAL A 10 3.12 9.13 -16.51
CA VAL A 10 3.99 9.97 -15.67
C VAL A 10 4.22 9.25 -14.35
N VAL A 11 5.49 9.15 -13.94
CA VAL A 11 5.89 8.65 -12.62
C VAL A 11 6.22 9.84 -11.73
N LEU A 12 5.56 9.93 -10.59
CA LEU A 12 5.76 10.93 -9.55
C LEU A 12 6.35 10.22 -8.32
N ASP A 13 7.64 10.41 -8.09
CA ASP A 13 8.35 9.81 -6.96
C ASP A 13 8.49 10.85 -5.85
N GLU A 14 7.77 10.62 -4.74
CA GLU A 14 7.73 11.49 -3.55
C GLU A 14 7.54 13.00 -3.90
N PRO A 15 6.57 13.38 -4.73
CA PRO A 15 6.49 14.74 -5.29
C PRO A 15 6.22 15.81 -4.23
N SER A 16 5.74 15.43 -3.05
CA SER A 16 5.37 16.34 -1.95
C SER A 16 6.35 16.35 -0.79
N SER A 17 7.35 15.46 -0.76
CA SER A 17 8.20 15.19 0.43
C SER A 17 9.03 16.38 0.94
N ALA A 18 9.32 17.38 0.09
CA ALA A 18 10.11 18.56 0.46
C ALA A 18 9.26 19.85 0.55
N LEU A 19 7.92 19.74 0.53
CA LEU A 19 7.01 20.88 0.49
C LEU A 19 6.34 21.10 1.85
N ASP A 20 6.01 22.35 2.15
CA ASP A 20 5.13 22.71 3.26
C ASP A 20 3.68 22.28 2.98
N LEU A 21 2.86 22.15 4.02
CA LEU A 21 1.48 21.66 3.94
C LEU A 21 0.60 22.41 2.93
N LEU A 22 0.76 23.72 2.81
CA LEU A 22 -0.05 24.53 1.89
C LEU A 22 0.36 24.24 0.45
N THR A 23 1.65 24.17 0.19
CA THR A 23 2.21 23.84 -1.13
C THR A 23 1.88 22.40 -1.53
N GLN A 24 1.91 21.43 -0.60
CA GLN A 24 1.44 20.06 -0.83
C GLN A 24 -0.04 20.04 -1.27
N ALA A 25 -0.92 20.72 -0.53
CA ALA A 25 -2.35 20.78 -0.87
C ALA A 25 -2.58 21.40 -2.26
N ASN A 26 -1.85 22.45 -2.60
CA ASN A 26 -1.92 23.07 -3.91
C ASN A 26 -1.45 22.14 -5.03
N LEU A 27 -0.34 21.42 -4.81
CA LEU A 27 0.17 20.42 -5.75
C LEU A 27 -0.88 19.32 -5.98
N MET A 28 -1.49 18.79 -4.90
CA MET A 28 -2.52 17.75 -5.00
C MET A 28 -3.73 18.22 -5.79
N ASN A 29 -4.20 19.45 -5.56
CA ASN A 29 -5.29 20.04 -6.33
C ASN A 29 -4.95 20.18 -7.83
N VAL A 30 -3.71 20.55 -8.14
CA VAL A 30 -3.24 20.62 -9.54
C VAL A 30 -3.22 19.23 -10.15
N LEU A 31 -2.69 18.20 -9.46
CA LEU A 31 -2.64 16.82 -9.95
C LEU A 31 -4.05 16.23 -10.17
N LYS A 32 -4.99 16.48 -9.25
CA LYS A 32 -6.41 16.10 -9.41
C LYS A 32 -7.01 16.71 -10.67
N ARG A 33 -6.81 18.01 -10.89
CA ARG A 33 -7.30 18.69 -12.09
C ARG A 33 -6.70 18.10 -13.35
N ILE A 34 -5.38 17.88 -13.39
CA ILE A 34 -4.68 17.30 -14.52
C ILE A 34 -5.18 15.88 -14.81
N LYS A 35 -5.40 15.06 -13.77
CA LYS A 35 -5.97 13.72 -13.89
C LYS A 35 -7.31 13.72 -14.63
N HIS A 36 -8.17 14.71 -14.37
CA HIS A 36 -9.47 14.84 -15.04
C HIS A 36 -9.38 15.41 -16.47
N GLU A 37 -8.46 16.36 -16.71
CA GLU A 37 -8.35 17.09 -17.98
C GLU A 37 -7.52 16.34 -19.03
N ILE A 38 -6.49 15.61 -18.59
CA ILE A 38 -5.53 14.95 -19.47
C ILE A 38 -5.66 13.43 -19.31
N LYS A 39 -5.82 12.69 -20.41
CA LYS A 39 -5.86 11.23 -20.41
C LYS A 39 -4.45 10.62 -20.20
N THR A 40 -3.79 11.00 -19.12
CA THR A 40 -2.45 10.53 -18.76
C THR A 40 -2.57 9.62 -17.53
N THR A 41 -1.92 8.47 -17.57
CA THR A 41 -1.79 7.59 -16.40
C THR A 41 -0.72 8.12 -15.48
N PHE A 42 -1.00 8.15 -14.17
CA PHE A 42 -0.03 8.52 -13.14
C PHE A 42 0.35 7.30 -12.30
N ILE A 43 1.65 7.13 -12.05
CA ILE A 43 2.15 6.29 -10.96
C ILE A 43 2.67 7.24 -9.89
N LEU A 44 1.97 7.29 -8.75
CA LEU A 44 2.39 8.07 -7.58
C LEU A 44 3.08 7.14 -6.59
N ILE A 45 4.35 7.43 -6.30
CA ILE A 45 5.12 6.74 -5.26
C ILE A 45 5.16 7.68 -4.06
N THR A 46 4.63 7.22 -2.93
CA THR A 46 4.59 8.00 -1.69
C THR A 46 4.49 7.09 -0.46
N HIS A 47 4.98 7.58 0.67
CA HIS A 47 4.75 6.96 1.97
C HIS A 47 3.57 7.61 2.73
N ASP A 48 2.98 8.66 2.19
CA ASP A 48 1.83 9.36 2.76
C ASP A 48 0.52 8.77 2.22
N ILE A 49 -0.14 7.97 3.06
CA ILE A 49 -1.40 7.29 2.74
C ILE A 49 -2.53 8.31 2.51
N GLY A 50 -2.53 9.43 3.24
CA GLY A 50 -3.50 10.50 3.06
C GLY A 50 -3.41 11.09 1.66
N THR A 51 -2.22 11.47 1.23
CA THR A 51 -1.95 11.95 -0.13
C THR A 51 -2.37 10.92 -1.20
N ALA A 52 -2.02 9.65 -1.00
CA ALA A 52 -2.41 8.58 -1.93
C ALA A 52 -3.94 8.46 -2.04
N SER A 53 -4.67 8.53 -0.92
CA SER A 53 -6.14 8.39 -0.90
C SER A 53 -6.87 9.45 -1.73
N GLU A 54 -6.27 10.60 -1.92
CA GLU A 54 -6.86 11.71 -2.66
C GLU A 54 -6.80 11.55 -4.19
N LEU A 55 -5.86 10.73 -4.69
CA LEU A 55 -5.57 10.63 -6.13
C LEU A 55 -5.71 9.22 -6.70
N ALA A 56 -5.50 8.18 -5.89
CA ALA A 56 -5.40 6.82 -6.38
C ALA A 56 -6.75 6.27 -6.84
N ASP A 57 -6.76 5.59 -7.98
CA ASP A 57 -7.83 4.67 -8.39
C ASP A 57 -7.49 3.24 -7.97
N GLU A 58 -6.18 2.92 -7.95
CA GLU A 58 -5.63 1.62 -7.58
C GLU A 58 -4.43 1.83 -6.66
N VAL A 59 -4.23 0.93 -5.71
CA VAL A 59 -3.18 0.99 -4.71
C VAL A 59 -2.34 -0.28 -4.76
N ALA A 60 -1.02 -0.11 -4.88
CA ALA A 60 -0.04 -1.17 -4.73
C ALA A 60 0.77 -0.92 -3.46
N VAL A 61 0.71 -1.83 -2.50
CA VAL A 61 1.48 -1.74 -1.26
C VAL A 61 2.77 -2.52 -1.39
N MET A 62 3.88 -1.86 -1.11
CA MET A 62 5.19 -2.49 -1.10
C MET A 62 5.72 -2.64 0.33
N TYR A 63 6.33 -3.78 0.61
CA TYR A 63 7.04 -4.02 1.87
C TYR A 63 8.35 -4.76 1.60
N ALA A 64 9.44 -4.20 2.10
CA ALA A 64 10.78 -4.78 1.99
C ALA A 64 11.14 -5.22 0.55
N GLY A 65 10.79 -4.42 -0.47
CA GLY A 65 11.11 -4.66 -1.87
C GLY A 65 10.16 -5.60 -2.61
N GLU A 66 9.03 -5.99 -2.00
CA GLU A 66 8.00 -6.82 -2.65
C GLU A 66 6.65 -6.10 -2.66
N MET A 67 5.88 -6.30 -3.71
CA MET A 67 4.48 -5.89 -3.76
C MET A 67 3.65 -6.95 -3.03
N ILE A 68 3.13 -6.57 -1.87
CA ILE A 68 2.42 -7.49 -0.96
C ILE A 68 0.91 -7.44 -1.11
N GLU A 69 0.38 -6.36 -1.66
CA GLU A 69 -1.04 -6.18 -1.94
C GLU A 69 -1.24 -5.23 -3.11
N TYR A 70 -2.21 -5.54 -3.96
CA TYR A 70 -2.71 -4.65 -5.01
C TYR A 70 -4.23 -4.71 -5.02
N ASN A 71 -4.88 -3.56 -5.00
CA ASN A 71 -6.32 -3.47 -4.87
C ASN A 71 -6.85 -2.16 -5.49
N SER A 72 -8.15 -2.07 -5.79
CA SER A 72 -8.76 -0.78 -6.04
C SER A 72 -8.67 0.10 -4.79
N ALA A 73 -8.56 1.42 -4.97
CA ALA A 73 -8.46 2.34 -3.84
C ALA A 73 -9.68 2.22 -2.91
N GLU A 74 -10.90 2.08 -3.47
CA GLU A 74 -12.13 1.93 -2.71
C GLU A 74 -12.06 0.76 -1.72
N TYR A 75 -11.65 -0.43 -2.18
CA TYR A 75 -11.53 -1.60 -1.31
C TYR A 75 -10.33 -1.51 -0.39
N PHE A 76 -9.19 -1.00 -0.87
CA PHE A 76 -7.99 -0.88 -0.04
C PHE A 76 -8.22 -0.04 1.22
N TYR A 77 -8.89 1.11 1.08
CA TYR A 77 -9.16 2.00 2.22
C TYR A 77 -10.25 1.50 3.16
N THR A 78 -11.08 0.55 2.74
CA THR A 78 -12.17 -0.02 3.56
C THR A 78 -11.85 -1.39 4.11
N ASP A 79 -11.19 -2.26 3.34
CA ASP A 79 -10.95 -3.67 3.68
C ASP A 79 -9.61 -4.18 3.11
N ALA A 80 -8.51 -3.63 3.59
CA ALA A 80 -7.18 -4.09 3.21
C ALA A 80 -6.96 -5.55 3.64
N HIS A 81 -6.35 -6.35 2.78
CA HIS A 81 -6.24 -7.80 2.97
C HIS A 81 -4.95 -8.23 3.69
N HIS A 82 -3.83 -7.59 3.38
CA HIS A 82 -2.55 -7.97 3.99
C HIS A 82 -2.43 -7.39 5.40
N PRO A 83 -1.97 -8.15 6.42
CA PRO A 83 -1.82 -7.65 7.79
C PRO A 83 -0.96 -6.39 7.94
N TYR A 84 0.03 -6.18 7.07
CA TYR A 84 0.79 -4.94 7.01
C TYR A 84 -0.07 -3.77 6.55
N SER A 85 -0.84 -3.95 5.47
CA SER A 85 -1.76 -2.91 4.94
C SER A 85 -2.81 -2.53 5.97
N GLN A 86 -3.39 -3.51 6.68
CA GLN A 86 -4.35 -3.27 7.77
C GLN A 86 -3.72 -2.40 8.88
N LYS A 87 -2.48 -2.71 9.28
CA LYS A 87 -1.77 -1.90 10.26
C LYS A 87 -1.40 -0.51 9.74
N LEU A 88 -1.05 -0.38 8.46
CA LEU A 88 -0.84 0.93 7.84
C LEU A 88 -2.12 1.77 7.93
N MET A 89 -3.27 1.20 7.58
CA MET A 89 -4.56 1.89 7.68
C MET A 89 -4.93 2.23 9.12
N ALA A 90 -4.63 1.33 10.08
CA ALA A 90 -4.86 1.58 11.50
C ALA A 90 -3.95 2.66 12.11
N SER A 91 -2.82 2.97 11.46
CA SER A 91 -1.89 4.02 11.89
C SER A 91 -2.22 5.42 11.35
N VAL A 92 -3.17 5.53 10.42
CA VAL A 92 -3.61 6.82 9.88
C VAL A 92 -4.57 7.50 10.87
N PRO A 93 -4.26 8.72 11.34
CA PRO A 93 -5.16 9.46 12.21
C PRO A 93 -6.48 9.79 11.50
N THR A 94 -7.60 9.43 12.10
CA THR A 94 -8.93 9.84 11.62
C THR A 94 -9.47 10.96 12.50
N LEU A 95 -9.94 12.05 11.91
CA LEU A 95 -10.49 13.20 12.64
C LEU A 95 -11.81 12.89 13.37
N ARG A 96 -12.38 11.69 13.17
CA ARG A 96 -13.73 11.33 13.64
C ARG A 96 -13.76 10.39 14.84
N GLU A 97 -12.65 9.79 15.21
CA GLU A 97 -12.58 8.82 16.31
C GLU A 97 -11.29 9.02 17.10
N ASP A 98 -11.38 9.04 18.42
CA ASP A 98 -10.23 8.91 19.33
C ASP A 98 -9.70 7.47 19.27
N LYS A 99 -9.11 7.11 18.13
CA LYS A 99 -8.52 5.80 17.93
C LYS A 99 -7.09 5.82 18.44
N GLU A 100 -6.73 4.94 19.35
CA GLU A 100 -5.33 4.73 19.71
C GLU A 100 -4.54 4.36 18.45
N LEU A 101 -3.54 5.18 18.11
CA LEU A 101 -2.68 4.94 16.97
C LEU A 101 -1.91 3.62 17.18
N GLN A 102 -2.11 2.68 16.29
CA GLN A 102 -1.38 1.41 16.33
C GLN A 102 -0.06 1.54 15.62
N PHE A 103 1.03 1.33 16.36
CA PHE A 103 2.37 1.29 15.78
C PHE A 103 2.73 -0.12 15.35
N ILE A 104 3.41 -0.23 14.21
CA ILE A 104 3.97 -1.50 13.75
C ILE A 104 5.31 -1.72 14.47
N PRO A 105 5.40 -2.68 15.42
CA PRO A 105 6.61 -2.88 16.20
C PRO A 105 7.77 -3.39 15.36
N GLY A 106 9.01 -3.18 15.84
CA GLY A 106 10.23 -3.65 15.19
C GLY A 106 10.62 -2.86 13.94
N GLN A 107 11.63 -3.36 13.23
CA GLN A 107 12.17 -2.74 12.03
C GLN A 107 11.96 -3.62 10.79
N PRO A 108 11.86 -3.03 9.59
CA PRO A 108 11.87 -3.80 8.35
C PRO A 108 13.14 -4.66 8.23
N PRO A 109 13.06 -5.84 7.58
CA PRO A 109 14.23 -6.68 7.39
C PRO A 109 15.25 -6.02 6.45
N SER A 110 16.50 -6.46 6.56
CA SER A 110 17.56 -6.06 5.62
C SER A 110 17.21 -6.55 4.21
N LEU A 111 17.39 -5.67 3.21
CA LEU A 111 17.21 -6.02 1.81
C LEU A 111 18.45 -6.73 1.22
N ILE A 112 19.60 -6.68 1.90
CA ILE A 112 20.83 -7.37 1.46
C ILE A 112 20.66 -8.87 1.62
N ASN A 113 20.09 -9.33 2.75
CA ASN A 113 19.79 -10.73 3.03
C ASN A 113 18.35 -10.83 3.55
N PRO A 114 17.34 -10.75 2.68
CA PRO A 114 15.95 -10.81 3.09
C PRO A 114 15.61 -12.22 3.63
N PRO A 115 14.64 -12.33 4.54
CA PRO A 115 14.15 -13.63 5.01
C PRO A 115 13.67 -14.50 3.83
N GLN A 116 13.92 -15.81 3.90
CA GLN A 116 13.43 -16.74 2.89
C GLN A 116 11.91 -16.95 2.91
N GLY A 117 11.28 -16.68 4.07
CA GLY A 117 9.83 -16.73 4.24
C GLY A 117 9.15 -15.39 3.97
N CYS A 118 7.94 -15.24 4.49
CA CYS A 118 7.20 -13.97 4.44
C CYS A 118 8.05 -12.85 5.08
N ARG A 119 8.34 -11.80 4.33
CA ARG A 119 9.21 -10.69 4.78
C ARG A 119 8.60 -9.90 5.95
N PHE A 120 7.29 -9.91 6.08
CA PHE A 120 6.60 -9.27 7.20
C PHE A 120 6.45 -10.18 8.42
N ALA A 121 6.75 -11.48 8.35
CA ALA A 121 6.49 -12.47 9.41
C ALA A 121 7.06 -12.11 10.80
N ALA A 122 8.21 -11.42 10.85
CA ALA A 122 8.82 -11.01 12.14
C ALA A 122 8.01 -9.93 12.89
N ARG A 123 7.14 -9.20 12.17
CA ARG A 123 6.34 -8.08 12.68
C ARG A 123 4.83 -8.35 12.59
N CYS A 124 4.45 -9.53 12.11
CA CYS A 124 3.06 -9.92 11.90
C CYS A 124 2.49 -10.59 13.16
N GLU A 125 1.44 -10.03 13.71
CA GLU A 125 0.72 -10.62 14.86
C GLU A 125 -0.05 -11.88 14.48
N MET A 126 -0.39 -12.02 13.18
CA MET A 126 -1.11 -13.17 12.63
C MET A 126 -0.14 -14.25 12.08
N LYS A 127 1.14 -14.21 12.49
CA LYS A 127 2.15 -15.16 12.05
C LYS A 127 1.84 -16.59 12.49
N PHE A 128 2.03 -17.55 11.59
CA PHE A 128 1.93 -18.99 11.87
C PHE A 128 3.05 -19.78 11.15
N ALA A 129 3.10 -21.09 11.34
CA ALA A 129 4.23 -21.93 10.88
C ALA A 129 4.53 -21.79 9.38
N LYS A 130 3.49 -21.71 8.51
CA LYS A 130 3.65 -21.58 7.05
C LYS A 130 4.34 -20.28 6.62
N CYS A 131 4.35 -19.25 7.46
CA CYS A 131 5.03 -17.99 7.18
C CYS A 131 6.57 -18.10 7.13
N SER A 132 7.14 -19.24 7.52
CA SER A 132 8.55 -19.58 7.29
C SER A 132 8.88 -19.83 5.81
N ILE A 133 7.87 -20.05 4.99
CA ILE A 133 7.96 -20.21 3.54
C ILE A 133 7.44 -18.93 2.88
N HIS A 134 8.05 -18.54 1.76
CA HIS A 134 7.63 -17.36 1.00
C HIS A 134 6.22 -17.55 0.43
N PRO A 135 5.27 -16.62 0.70
CA PRO A 135 3.92 -16.72 0.16
C PRO A 135 3.88 -16.41 -1.33
N ASN A 136 3.09 -17.17 -2.07
CA ASN A 136 2.74 -16.82 -3.43
C ASN A 136 1.72 -15.69 -3.44
N THR A 137 1.67 -14.95 -4.55
CA THR A 137 0.59 -13.98 -4.79
C THR A 137 -0.70 -14.73 -5.09
N THR A 138 -1.73 -14.46 -4.31
CA THR A 138 -3.08 -15.03 -4.47
C THR A 138 -4.00 -13.96 -5.05
N GLN A 139 -4.75 -14.29 -6.10
CA GLN A 139 -5.81 -13.45 -6.62
C GLN A 139 -7.10 -13.72 -5.86
N LEU A 140 -7.76 -12.67 -5.40
CA LEU A 140 -9.03 -12.73 -4.67
C LEU A 140 -10.23 -12.54 -5.61
N GLY A 141 -11.42 -12.83 -5.10
CA GLY A 141 -12.65 -12.79 -5.89
C GLY A 141 -13.11 -11.38 -6.29
N ASP A 142 -12.59 -10.35 -5.65
CA ASP A 142 -12.82 -8.93 -5.94
C ASP A 142 -11.84 -8.36 -7.00
N GLY A 143 -10.94 -9.20 -7.52
CA GLY A 143 -9.92 -8.81 -8.50
C GLY A 143 -8.61 -8.33 -7.88
N SER A 144 -8.55 -8.15 -6.55
CA SER A 144 -7.33 -7.79 -5.84
C SER A 144 -6.32 -8.94 -5.81
N THR A 145 -5.07 -8.62 -5.50
CA THR A 145 -4.02 -9.62 -5.26
C THR A 145 -3.34 -9.37 -3.93
N VAL A 146 -3.02 -10.46 -3.22
CA VAL A 146 -2.34 -10.41 -1.92
C VAL A 146 -1.28 -11.48 -1.80
N GLN A 147 -0.13 -11.13 -1.23
CA GLN A 147 0.98 -12.03 -0.98
C GLN A 147 0.99 -12.43 0.51
N CYS A 148 0.02 -13.26 0.90
CA CYS A 148 -0.16 -13.67 2.29
C CYS A 148 -0.80 -15.06 2.39
N TRP A 149 -0.25 -15.92 3.25
CA TRP A 149 -0.75 -17.26 3.48
C TRP A 149 -2.15 -17.32 4.11
N LEU A 150 -2.64 -16.26 4.72
CA LEU A 150 -4.01 -16.18 5.28
C LEU A 150 -5.07 -16.28 4.18
N HIS A 151 -4.73 -15.92 2.94
CA HIS A 151 -5.64 -15.92 1.80
C HIS A 151 -5.41 -17.09 0.83
N ASP A 152 -4.50 -18.01 1.16
CA ASP A 152 -4.24 -19.20 0.34
C ASP A 152 -5.37 -20.21 0.53
N LYS A 153 -6.29 -20.26 -0.43
CA LYS A 153 -7.41 -21.22 -0.46
C LYS A 153 -7.01 -22.65 -0.81
N THR A 154 -5.74 -22.92 -1.14
CA THR A 154 -5.27 -24.24 -1.55
C THR A 154 -4.92 -25.19 -0.40
N GLY A 155 -4.98 -24.72 0.84
CA GLY A 155 -4.80 -25.52 2.04
C GLY A 155 -5.78 -25.11 3.11
N GLU A 156 -6.79 -25.94 3.39
CA GLU A 156 -7.67 -25.78 4.55
C GLU A 156 -6.84 -25.65 5.83
N VAL A 157 -6.66 -24.44 6.33
CA VAL A 157 -6.21 -24.26 7.72
C VAL A 157 -7.45 -24.47 8.61
N LYS A 158 -7.68 -25.71 9.02
CA LYS A 158 -8.58 -25.99 10.14
C LYS A 158 -7.93 -25.37 11.38
N HIS A 159 -8.48 -24.28 11.85
CA HIS A 159 -8.20 -23.77 13.17
C HIS A 159 -8.68 -24.83 14.19
N ALA A 160 -7.75 -25.40 14.93
CA ALA A 160 -8.01 -26.17 16.14
C ALA A 160 -8.02 -25.22 17.34
#